data_fa434c97a6aeed5bed3ef0b21f39bcca
#
_entry.id   fa434c97a6aeed5bed3ef0b21f39bcca
#
_cell.length_a   1.000
_cell.length_b   1.000
_cell.length_c   1.000
_cell.angle_alpha   90.00
_cell.angle_beta   90.00
_cell.angle_gamma   90.00
#
_symmetry.space_group_name_H-M   'P 1'
#
loop_
_entity.id
_entity.type
_entity.pdbx_description
1 polymer ?
#
loop_
_entity_poly.entity_id
_entity_poly.type
_entity_poly.pdbx_seq_one_letter_code
_entity_poly.pdbx_strand_id
1 'polypeptide(L)'
;MVPGLLAALCLFIGSSFADENLGPRLVQEDVRIPADGGRYSIAATILRPEGAGPYGAVVLNHGTPGSATGRARESAELLINSAAVFARRGYAVVMPLRRGFGATGGEFAEDPGTCANPDYRKGEHAASEDVMAAYEYARALPYVDGKRMILAGQSAGGIVSMVTAGTRNPEGLVAVLSFAAGRGGNPDFRPGVPCAVEPVAKLLESVGKNVKAPVLLHYAENDLYFNAQTSRLWYERFTAAGARAEYVLQPPFGRDGHYIFSEVLGVRYWLPAVEQFLGKHRIPFERLDAAQPIHSVERLPHVRTDACRNLYRAFLESPGPRAYAVSGDGRCGFAGGLPDAAAVAVRECRTNAKEPCSLYALDADVVWAPDGKGTAYAGGK
;
A
#
# COMPACT_ATOMS: atom_id res chain seq x y z
N MET A 1 -8.38 53.06 52.56
CA MET A 1 -7.18 52.32 52.13
C MET A 1 -7.62 50.90 51.90
N VAL A 2 -7.71 50.49 50.62
CA VAL A 2 -8.07 49.15 50.23
C VAL A 2 -6.85 48.61 49.45
N PRO A 3 -6.24 47.49 49.86
CA PRO A 3 -5.13 46.93 49.10
C PRO A 3 -5.64 46.13 47.87
N GLY A 4 -5.10 46.50 46.72
CA GLY A 4 -5.41 45.82 45.47
C GLY A 4 -4.76 44.43 45.42
N LEU A 5 -5.54 43.44 45.03
CA LEU A 5 -5.11 42.11 44.65
C LEU A 5 -4.56 42.16 43.23
N LEU A 6 -3.25 41.98 43.09
CA LEU A 6 -2.65 41.67 41.81
C LEU A 6 -2.90 40.17 41.49
N ALA A 7 -3.76 39.89 40.55
CA ALA A 7 -3.92 38.58 39.97
C ALA A 7 -2.75 38.34 38.98
N ALA A 8 -1.82 37.47 39.33
CA ALA A 8 -0.79 36.97 38.43
C ALA A 8 -1.42 36.03 37.42
N LEU A 9 -1.53 36.52 36.18
CA LEU A 9 -1.94 35.70 35.01
C LEU A 9 -0.80 34.82 34.62
N CYS A 10 -0.78 33.59 35.11
CA CYS A 10 0.14 32.55 34.58
C CYS A 10 -0.30 32.21 33.14
N LEU A 11 0.38 32.81 32.18
CA LEU A 11 0.37 32.32 30.80
C LEU A 11 1.03 30.95 30.78
N PHE A 12 0.22 29.91 30.77
CA PHE A 12 0.67 28.59 30.34
C PHE A 12 0.99 28.68 28.83
N ILE A 13 2.24 28.95 28.52
CA ILE A 13 2.79 28.68 27.21
C ILE A 13 2.87 27.15 27.14
N GLY A 14 1.80 26.51 26.70
CA GLY A 14 1.80 25.14 26.26
C GLY A 14 2.77 25.07 25.09
N SER A 15 3.98 24.60 25.35
CA SER A 15 4.86 24.15 24.27
C SER A 15 4.16 22.99 23.61
N SER A 16 3.43 23.28 22.52
CA SER A 16 3.08 22.25 21.57
C SER A 16 4.42 21.77 21.03
N PHE A 17 4.88 20.62 21.51
CA PHE A 17 5.89 19.83 20.81
C PHE A 17 5.20 19.33 19.55
N ALA A 18 5.06 20.23 18.59
CA ALA A 18 4.43 19.99 17.33
C ALA A 18 5.32 19.04 16.53
N ASP A 19 4.82 17.92 16.18
CA ASP A 19 4.47 17.37 14.88
C ASP A 19 5.51 17.49 13.73
N GLU A 20 6.67 18.12 13.94
CA GLU A 20 7.62 18.43 12.89
C GLU A 20 8.40 17.20 12.37
N ASN A 21 8.28 16.04 13.02
CA ASN A 21 9.20 14.92 12.75
C ASN A 21 8.54 13.64 12.18
N LEU A 22 7.22 13.58 12.05
CA LEU A 22 6.55 12.39 11.49
C LEU A 22 6.12 12.54 10.03
N GLY A 23 6.44 13.67 9.41
CA GLY A 23 6.01 14.00 8.06
C GLY A 23 4.56 14.53 8.01
N PRO A 24 4.08 14.89 6.81
CA PRO A 24 2.74 15.42 6.66
C PRO A 24 1.71 14.38 7.10
N ARG A 25 0.64 14.86 7.71
CA ARG A 25 -0.55 14.04 7.95
C ARG A 25 -1.02 13.45 6.62
N LEU A 26 -1.55 12.24 6.68
CA LEU A 26 -2.21 11.64 5.53
C LEU A 26 -3.70 11.92 5.60
N VAL A 27 -4.26 12.32 4.47
CA VAL A 27 -5.69 12.55 4.28
C VAL A 27 -6.25 11.38 3.49
N GLN A 28 -7.32 10.79 4.00
CA GLN A 28 -8.07 9.72 3.34
C GLN A 28 -9.42 10.25 2.90
N GLU A 29 -9.79 9.97 1.66
CA GLU A 29 -11.06 10.40 1.06
C GLU A 29 -11.68 9.23 0.29
N ASP A 30 -12.95 8.96 0.52
CA ASP A 30 -13.72 8.00 -0.30
C ASP A 30 -14.46 8.76 -1.39
N VAL A 31 -14.30 8.29 -2.61
CA VAL A 31 -14.85 8.96 -3.80
C VAL A 31 -15.62 7.99 -4.71
N ARG A 32 -16.46 8.55 -5.57
CA ARG A 32 -17.09 7.83 -6.68
C ARG A 32 -16.58 8.40 -7.99
N ILE A 33 -15.90 7.58 -8.76
CA ILE A 33 -15.29 7.95 -10.03
C ILE A 33 -16.25 7.60 -11.16
N PRO A 34 -16.76 8.58 -11.92
CA PRO A 34 -17.58 8.29 -13.10
C PRO A 34 -16.78 7.47 -14.13
N ALA A 35 -17.41 6.45 -14.66
CA ALA A 35 -16.82 5.57 -15.68
C ALA A 35 -17.79 5.36 -16.83
N ASP A 36 -17.26 5.03 -18.01
CA ASP A 36 -18.00 4.74 -19.20
C ASP A 36 -19.03 5.84 -19.56
N GLY A 37 -18.58 7.08 -19.58
CA GLY A 37 -19.46 8.23 -19.87
C GLY A 37 -20.51 8.48 -18.78
N GLY A 38 -20.28 8.01 -17.56
CA GLY A 38 -21.19 8.15 -16.42
C GLY A 38 -22.23 7.05 -16.31
N ARG A 39 -22.15 5.99 -17.13
CA ARG A 39 -23.07 4.84 -17.06
C ARG A 39 -22.96 4.06 -15.76
N TYR A 40 -21.80 4.08 -15.12
CA TYR A 40 -21.59 3.56 -13.77
C TYR A 40 -20.54 4.42 -13.02
N SER A 41 -20.34 4.14 -11.75
CA SER A 41 -19.30 4.77 -10.95
C SER A 41 -18.48 3.74 -10.20
N ILE A 42 -17.18 3.97 -10.12
CA ILE A 42 -16.22 3.14 -9.40
C ILE A 42 -16.02 3.74 -8.01
N ALA A 43 -16.20 2.93 -6.96
CA ALA A 43 -15.80 3.31 -5.62
C ALA A 43 -14.27 3.33 -5.55
N ALA A 44 -13.70 4.35 -4.95
CA ALA A 44 -12.26 4.43 -4.73
C ALA A 44 -11.96 5.15 -3.42
N THR A 45 -10.84 4.77 -2.81
CA THR A 45 -10.26 5.50 -1.68
C THR A 45 -9.01 6.21 -2.17
N ILE A 46 -8.87 7.48 -1.82
CA ILE A 46 -7.67 8.28 -2.08
C ILE A 46 -6.93 8.46 -0.76
N LEU A 47 -5.64 8.15 -0.74
CA LEU A 47 -4.75 8.46 0.37
C LEU A 47 -3.64 9.39 -0.13
N ARG A 48 -3.49 10.56 0.49
CA ARG A 48 -2.53 11.57 0.06
C ARG A 48 -1.90 12.31 1.24
N PRO A 49 -0.75 12.98 1.05
CA PRO A 49 -0.27 13.93 2.04
C PRO A 49 -1.27 15.10 2.20
N GLU A 50 -1.34 15.66 3.40
CA GLU A 50 -2.03 16.94 3.62
C GLU A 50 -1.28 18.06 2.91
N GLY A 51 -2.02 18.99 2.29
CA GLY A 51 -1.45 20.15 1.60
C GLY A 51 -1.88 20.26 0.13
N ALA A 52 -1.37 21.30 -0.52
CA ALA A 52 -1.81 21.69 -1.87
C ALA A 52 -1.12 20.91 -3.02
N GLY A 53 -0.07 20.17 -2.75
CA GLY A 53 0.73 19.53 -3.81
C GLY A 53 1.64 20.52 -4.56
N PRO A 54 1.99 20.27 -5.84
CA PRO A 54 1.55 19.14 -6.65
C PRO A 54 2.25 17.83 -6.27
N TYR A 55 1.47 16.77 -6.09
CA TYR A 55 1.95 15.41 -5.83
C TYR A 55 2.01 14.60 -7.13
N GLY A 56 2.88 13.59 -7.21
CA GLY A 56 2.66 12.53 -8.20
C GLY A 56 1.38 11.77 -7.88
N ALA A 57 0.95 10.86 -8.75
CA ALA A 57 -0.14 9.97 -8.39
C ALA A 57 0.19 8.50 -8.67
N VAL A 58 -0.37 7.62 -7.85
CA VAL A 58 -0.35 6.18 -8.03
C VAL A 58 -1.78 5.69 -8.14
N VAL A 59 -2.13 5.00 -9.23
CA VAL A 59 -3.33 4.18 -9.28
C VAL A 59 -2.95 2.79 -8.84
N LEU A 60 -3.40 2.40 -7.64
CA LEU A 60 -3.02 1.17 -6.96
C LEU A 60 -4.13 0.13 -7.06
N ASN A 61 -3.89 -0.90 -7.85
CA ASN A 61 -4.89 -1.89 -8.24
C ASN A 61 -4.86 -3.13 -7.32
N HIS A 62 -6.02 -3.51 -6.79
CA HIS A 62 -6.20 -4.71 -5.97
C HIS A 62 -6.12 -6.02 -6.79
N GLY A 63 -5.91 -7.13 -6.10
CA GLY A 63 -5.98 -8.49 -6.65
C GLY A 63 -7.39 -8.94 -6.99
N THR A 64 -7.57 -10.23 -7.26
CA THR A 64 -8.88 -10.83 -7.53
C THR A 64 -9.09 -12.05 -6.63
N PRO A 65 -9.91 -11.94 -5.58
CA PRO A 65 -10.34 -13.10 -4.80
C PRO A 65 -11.04 -14.15 -5.65
N GLY A 66 -10.73 -15.43 -5.42
CA GLY A 66 -11.26 -16.54 -6.21
C GLY A 66 -12.76 -16.77 -6.07
N SER A 67 -13.40 -16.25 -5.02
CA SER A 67 -14.84 -16.43 -4.77
C SER A 67 -15.63 -15.14 -4.96
N ALA A 68 -16.91 -15.27 -5.33
CA ALA A 68 -17.82 -14.13 -5.42
C ALA A 68 -17.99 -13.41 -4.08
N THR A 69 -18.05 -14.16 -2.97
CA THR A 69 -18.10 -13.58 -1.61
C THR A 69 -16.83 -12.81 -1.28
N GLY A 70 -15.66 -13.31 -1.68
CA GLY A 70 -14.38 -12.59 -1.51
C GLY A 70 -14.40 -11.28 -2.29
N ARG A 71 -14.81 -11.32 -3.56
CA ARG A 71 -14.92 -10.11 -4.39
C ARG A 71 -15.89 -9.08 -3.81
N ALA A 72 -17.03 -9.51 -3.30
CA ALA A 72 -18.01 -8.61 -2.67
C ALA A 72 -17.47 -7.93 -1.37
N ARG A 73 -16.46 -8.51 -0.74
CA ARG A 73 -15.79 -7.97 0.48
C ARG A 73 -14.51 -7.21 0.18
N GLU A 74 -14.12 -7.10 -1.10
CA GLU A 74 -12.91 -6.37 -1.47
C GLU A 74 -13.00 -4.91 -1.03
N SER A 75 -11.91 -4.40 -0.48
CA SER A 75 -11.82 -3.02 -0.01
C SER A 75 -10.41 -2.46 -0.20
N ALA A 76 -10.28 -1.15 -0.19
CA ALA A 76 -9.00 -0.46 -0.26
C ALA A 76 -8.11 -0.74 0.97
N GLU A 77 -8.69 -1.17 2.10
CA GLU A 77 -7.97 -1.44 3.34
C GLU A 77 -6.86 -2.49 3.19
N LEU A 78 -7.04 -3.44 2.26
CA LEU A 78 -6.03 -4.47 2.00
C LEU A 78 -4.70 -3.90 1.49
N LEU A 79 -4.71 -2.74 0.86
CA LEU A 79 -3.53 -2.09 0.28
C LEU A 79 -3.15 -0.79 0.99
N ILE A 80 -3.88 -0.42 2.05
CA ILE A 80 -3.74 0.90 2.70
C ILE A 80 -2.33 1.12 3.27
N ASN A 81 -1.69 0.07 3.81
CA ASN A 81 -0.33 0.16 4.34
C ASN A 81 0.69 0.47 3.23
N SER A 82 0.55 -0.18 2.08
CA SER A 82 1.41 0.07 0.92
C SER A 82 1.12 1.45 0.32
N ALA A 83 -0.14 1.85 0.26
CA ALA A 83 -0.53 3.19 -0.18
C ALA A 83 0.10 4.29 0.69
N ALA A 84 0.18 4.08 2.01
CA ALA A 84 0.81 5.04 2.92
C ALA A 84 2.30 5.25 2.64
N VAL A 85 3.02 4.21 2.20
CA VAL A 85 4.44 4.33 1.79
C VAL A 85 4.59 5.30 0.63
N PHE A 86 3.74 5.18 -0.39
CA PHE A 86 3.73 6.10 -1.53
C PHE A 86 3.27 7.51 -1.14
N ALA A 87 2.22 7.61 -0.31
CA ALA A 87 1.71 8.90 0.14
C ALA A 87 2.77 9.68 0.92
N ARG A 88 3.51 9.03 1.83
CA ARG A 88 4.62 9.66 2.56
C ARG A 88 5.82 10.06 1.68
N ARG A 89 5.80 9.67 0.41
CA ARG A 89 6.81 10.02 -0.60
C ARG A 89 6.27 10.96 -1.68
N GLY A 90 5.19 11.68 -1.38
CA GLY A 90 4.66 12.74 -2.23
C GLY A 90 3.80 12.25 -3.39
N TYR A 91 3.05 11.17 -3.17
CA TYR A 91 2.07 10.68 -4.14
C TYR A 91 0.65 10.70 -3.57
N ALA A 92 -0.31 11.10 -4.38
CA ALA A 92 -1.72 10.83 -4.14
C ALA A 92 -2.01 9.40 -4.65
N VAL A 93 -2.43 8.50 -3.75
CA VAL A 93 -2.69 7.11 -4.10
C VAL A 93 -4.18 6.89 -4.26
N VAL A 94 -4.62 6.59 -5.46
CA VAL A 94 -6.02 6.26 -5.77
C VAL A 94 -6.15 4.74 -5.85
N MET A 95 -6.99 4.17 -5.00
CA MET A 95 -7.25 2.73 -4.89
C MET A 95 -8.67 2.42 -5.38
N PRO A 96 -8.87 2.21 -6.70
CA PRO A 96 -10.17 1.90 -7.25
C PRO A 96 -10.59 0.46 -6.92
N LEU A 97 -11.87 0.26 -6.65
CA LEU A 97 -12.51 -1.06 -6.64
C LEU A 97 -13.17 -1.28 -8.01
N ARG A 98 -12.58 -2.15 -8.84
CA ARG A 98 -13.07 -2.40 -10.19
C ARG A 98 -14.49 -2.99 -10.20
N ARG A 99 -15.20 -2.98 -11.33
CA ARG A 99 -16.57 -3.55 -11.47
C ARG A 99 -16.63 -5.01 -10.98
N GLY A 100 -17.64 -5.31 -10.18
CA GLY A 100 -17.84 -6.62 -9.55
C GLY A 100 -17.14 -6.78 -8.20
N PHE A 101 -16.49 -5.71 -7.66
CA PHE A 101 -15.81 -5.74 -6.39
C PHE A 101 -16.38 -4.73 -5.39
N GLY A 102 -16.47 -5.16 -4.14
CA GLY A 102 -16.77 -4.33 -2.98
C GLY A 102 -17.87 -3.31 -3.20
N ALA A 103 -17.65 -2.08 -2.78
CA ALA A 103 -18.61 -0.99 -2.87
C ALA A 103 -18.92 -0.51 -4.30
N THR A 104 -18.14 -0.89 -5.31
CA THR A 104 -18.48 -0.65 -6.71
C THR A 104 -19.64 -1.53 -7.14
N GLY A 105 -19.63 -2.82 -6.74
CA GLY A 105 -20.65 -3.77 -7.11
C GLY A 105 -20.72 -4.02 -8.62
N GLY A 106 -21.90 -4.45 -9.08
CA GLY A 106 -22.14 -4.75 -10.49
C GLY A 106 -21.67 -6.14 -10.93
N GLU A 107 -21.67 -6.36 -12.24
CA GLU A 107 -21.20 -7.61 -12.83
C GLU A 107 -19.66 -7.72 -12.73
N PHE A 108 -19.16 -8.93 -12.50
CA PHE A 108 -17.73 -9.23 -12.52
C PHE A 108 -17.21 -9.20 -13.96
N ALA A 109 -16.82 -8.00 -14.41
CA ALA A 109 -16.44 -7.75 -15.81
C ALA A 109 -15.15 -8.43 -16.25
N GLU A 110 -14.26 -8.74 -15.31
CA GLU A 110 -12.93 -9.35 -15.56
C GLU A 110 -12.94 -10.89 -15.45
N ASP A 111 -14.13 -11.52 -15.57
CA ASP A 111 -14.27 -12.99 -15.56
C ASP A 111 -13.56 -13.60 -16.79
N PRO A 112 -12.50 -14.39 -16.59
CA PRO A 112 -11.79 -15.04 -17.68
C PRO A 112 -12.48 -16.33 -18.17
N GLY A 113 -13.57 -16.74 -17.56
CA GLY A 113 -14.20 -18.06 -17.78
C GLY A 113 -13.50 -19.18 -17.02
N THR A 114 -13.42 -20.36 -17.64
CA THR A 114 -12.88 -21.55 -16.98
C THR A 114 -11.36 -21.66 -17.05
N CYS A 115 -10.76 -22.33 -16.08
CA CYS A 115 -9.33 -22.61 -16.04
C CYS A 115 -8.84 -23.43 -17.27
N ALA A 116 -9.71 -24.25 -17.87
CA ALA A 116 -9.38 -25.04 -19.04
C ALA A 116 -9.27 -24.20 -20.33
N ASN A 117 -10.01 -23.11 -20.42
CA ASN A 117 -9.99 -22.21 -21.59
C ASN A 117 -10.25 -20.76 -21.16
N PRO A 118 -9.30 -20.11 -20.46
CA PRO A 118 -9.48 -18.76 -19.97
C PRO A 118 -9.26 -17.72 -21.06
N ASP A 119 -10.17 -16.74 -21.13
CA ASP A 119 -9.97 -15.53 -21.94
C ASP A 119 -9.48 -14.36 -21.06
N TYR A 120 -8.20 -14.40 -20.71
CA TYR A 120 -7.60 -13.32 -19.94
C TYR A 120 -7.56 -12.00 -20.71
N ARG A 121 -7.49 -12.03 -22.05
CA ARG A 121 -7.49 -10.79 -22.84
C ARG A 121 -8.79 -10.00 -22.63
N LYS A 122 -9.95 -10.67 -22.70
CA LYS A 122 -11.25 -10.05 -22.49
C LYS A 122 -11.36 -9.48 -21.07
N GLY A 123 -11.01 -10.28 -20.06
CA GLY A 123 -11.08 -9.87 -18.65
C GLY A 123 -10.19 -8.67 -18.35
N GLU A 124 -8.93 -8.70 -18.83
CA GLU A 124 -7.98 -7.59 -18.60
C GLU A 124 -8.35 -6.33 -19.38
N HIS A 125 -8.99 -6.46 -20.56
CA HIS A 125 -9.53 -5.29 -21.26
C HIS A 125 -10.61 -4.60 -20.46
N ALA A 126 -11.57 -5.36 -19.91
CA ALA A 126 -12.62 -4.80 -19.06
C ALA A 126 -12.07 -4.17 -17.78
N ALA A 127 -11.12 -4.83 -17.12
CA ALA A 127 -10.43 -4.27 -15.95
C ALA A 127 -9.65 -2.98 -16.30
N SER A 128 -9.01 -2.93 -17.47
CA SER A 128 -8.25 -1.77 -17.94
C SER A 128 -9.14 -0.54 -18.19
N GLU A 129 -10.41 -0.71 -18.53
CA GLU A 129 -11.36 0.41 -18.64
C GLU A 129 -11.57 1.09 -17.29
N ASP A 130 -11.76 0.30 -16.23
CA ASP A 130 -11.94 0.80 -14.88
C ASP A 130 -10.66 1.48 -14.36
N VAL A 131 -9.49 0.87 -14.63
CA VAL A 131 -8.19 1.45 -14.27
C VAL A 131 -7.97 2.77 -15.00
N MET A 132 -8.35 2.88 -16.28
CA MET A 132 -8.23 4.14 -17.02
C MET A 132 -9.16 5.23 -16.49
N ALA A 133 -10.39 4.89 -16.11
CA ALA A 133 -11.29 5.85 -15.48
C ALA A 133 -10.67 6.42 -14.18
N ALA A 134 -10.11 5.55 -13.34
CA ALA A 134 -9.41 5.96 -12.13
C ALA A 134 -8.12 6.76 -12.43
N TYR A 135 -7.40 6.40 -13.47
CA TYR A 135 -6.18 7.09 -13.90
C TYR A 135 -6.47 8.52 -14.37
N GLU A 136 -7.44 8.71 -15.24
CA GLU A 136 -7.81 10.04 -15.72
C GLU A 136 -8.42 10.91 -14.61
N TYR A 137 -9.21 10.31 -13.73
CA TYR A 137 -9.70 10.99 -12.55
C TYR A 137 -8.54 11.47 -11.66
N ALA A 138 -7.58 10.59 -11.34
CA ALA A 138 -6.41 10.93 -10.54
C ALA A 138 -5.59 12.06 -11.19
N ARG A 139 -5.38 11.98 -12.51
CA ARG A 139 -4.62 12.95 -13.29
C ARG A 139 -5.26 14.34 -13.30
N ALA A 140 -6.58 14.41 -13.19
CA ALA A 140 -7.36 15.66 -13.20
C ALA A 140 -7.48 16.30 -11.80
N LEU A 141 -7.03 15.66 -10.72
CA LEU A 141 -7.11 16.22 -9.37
C LEU A 141 -6.23 17.47 -9.26
N PRO A 142 -6.72 18.55 -8.61
CA PRO A 142 -6.04 19.84 -8.60
C PRO A 142 -4.68 19.84 -7.89
N TYR A 143 -4.44 18.85 -7.05
CA TYR A 143 -3.20 18.66 -6.30
C TYR A 143 -2.27 17.60 -6.91
N VAL A 144 -2.56 17.12 -8.14
CA VAL A 144 -1.77 16.09 -8.82
C VAL A 144 -0.96 16.69 -9.96
N ASP A 145 0.32 16.33 -10.03
CA ASP A 145 1.16 16.50 -11.21
C ASP A 145 0.87 15.36 -12.20
N GLY A 146 0.00 15.61 -13.16
CA GLY A 146 -0.41 14.65 -14.17
C GLY A 146 0.71 14.16 -15.11
N LYS A 147 1.94 14.68 -14.97
CA LYS A 147 3.12 14.18 -15.69
C LYS A 147 3.91 13.13 -14.88
N ARG A 148 3.49 12.86 -13.64
CA ARG A 148 4.17 11.95 -12.71
C ARG A 148 3.21 10.92 -12.17
N MET A 149 2.72 10.07 -13.08
CA MET A 149 1.73 9.03 -12.79
C MET A 149 2.38 7.65 -12.75
N ILE A 150 1.99 6.82 -11.81
CA ILE A 150 2.42 5.43 -11.66
C ILE A 150 1.19 4.53 -11.69
N LEU A 151 1.27 3.43 -12.42
CA LEU A 151 0.36 2.30 -12.27
C LEU A 151 1.01 1.27 -11.37
N ALA A 152 0.33 0.85 -10.32
CA ALA A 152 0.81 -0.18 -9.41
C ALA A 152 -0.28 -1.19 -9.10
N GLY A 153 0.09 -2.39 -8.68
CA GLY A 153 -0.90 -3.36 -8.24
C GLY A 153 -0.32 -4.69 -7.83
N GLN A 154 -1.14 -5.45 -7.10
CA GLN A 154 -0.81 -6.79 -6.63
C GLN A 154 -1.65 -7.84 -7.34
N SER A 155 -1.05 -9.01 -7.63
CA SER A 155 -1.75 -10.14 -8.23
C SER A 155 -2.38 -9.77 -9.58
N ALA A 156 -3.69 -9.96 -9.74
CA ALA A 156 -4.44 -9.48 -10.89
C ALA A 156 -4.29 -7.97 -11.12
N GLY A 157 -4.17 -7.17 -10.04
CA GLY A 157 -3.90 -5.74 -10.13
C GLY A 157 -2.56 -5.42 -10.77
N GLY A 158 -1.54 -6.26 -10.57
CA GLY A 158 -0.26 -6.14 -11.25
C GLY A 158 -0.37 -6.42 -12.76
N ILE A 159 -1.12 -7.47 -13.15
CA ILE A 159 -1.37 -7.78 -14.56
C ILE A 159 -2.13 -6.65 -15.25
N VAL A 160 -3.24 -6.19 -14.68
CA VAL A 160 -4.02 -5.12 -15.31
C VAL A 160 -3.24 -3.81 -15.44
N SER A 161 -2.34 -3.53 -14.49
CA SER A 161 -1.44 -2.35 -14.59
C SER A 161 -0.52 -2.45 -15.81
N MET A 162 0.10 -3.61 -16.05
CA MET A 162 0.93 -3.86 -17.23
C MET A 162 0.10 -3.84 -18.53
N VAL A 163 -1.07 -4.46 -18.53
CA VAL A 163 -1.98 -4.47 -19.69
C VAL A 163 -2.47 -3.07 -20.03
N THR A 164 -2.86 -2.28 -19.04
CA THR A 164 -3.27 -0.89 -19.23
C THR A 164 -2.11 -0.06 -19.82
N ALA A 165 -0.89 -0.20 -19.30
CA ALA A 165 0.26 0.48 -19.83
C ALA A 165 0.54 0.13 -21.31
N GLY A 166 0.39 -1.16 -21.70
CA GLY A 166 0.67 -1.60 -23.08
C GLY A 166 -0.47 -1.42 -24.07
N THR A 167 -1.72 -1.30 -23.60
CA THR A 167 -2.89 -1.14 -24.49
C THR A 167 -3.35 0.30 -24.61
N ARG A 168 -3.16 1.12 -23.57
CA ARG A 168 -3.65 2.50 -23.50
C ARG A 168 -2.52 3.54 -23.58
N ASN A 169 -1.31 3.20 -23.14
CA ASN A 169 -0.17 4.14 -23.04
C ASN A 169 -0.58 5.49 -22.45
N PRO A 170 -1.16 5.54 -21.24
CA PRO A 170 -1.76 6.75 -20.73
C PRO A 170 -0.74 7.86 -20.55
N GLU A 171 -1.17 9.10 -20.83
CA GLU A 171 -0.31 10.27 -20.73
C GLU A 171 0.19 10.50 -19.31
N GLY A 172 1.48 10.84 -19.16
CA GLY A 172 2.10 11.08 -17.85
C GLY A 172 2.54 9.82 -17.11
N LEU A 173 2.34 8.62 -17.65
CA LEU A 173 2.79 7.38 -17.03
C LEU A 173 4.33 7.30 -17.04
N VAL A 174 4.94 7.30 -15.85
CA VAL A 174 6.40 7.27 -15.68
C VAL A 174 6.92 5.90 -15.24
N ALA A 175 6.10 5.05 -14.60
CA ALA A 175 6.47 3.70 -14.19
C ALA A 175 5.27 2.78 -14.02
N VAL A 176 5.52 1.46 -14.08
CA VAL A 176 4.58 0.41 -13.66
C VAL A 176 5.25 -0.44 -12.59
N LEU A 177 4.58 -0.63 -11.44
CA LEU A 177 5.05 -1.43 -10.33
C LEU A 177 4.12 -2.63 -10.12
N SER A 178 4.60 -3.82 -10.41
CA SER A 178 3.80 -5.04 -10.50
C SER A 178 4.27 -6.04 -9.44
N PHE A 179 3.45 -6.28 -8.42
CA PHE A 179 3.78 -7.11 -7.27
C PHE A 179 3.02 -8.44 -7.31
N ALA A 180 3.75 -9.55 -7.20
CA ALA A 180 3.18 -10.90 -7.20
C ALA A 180 2.12 -11.08 -8.32
N ALA A 181 2.39 -10.54 -9.50
CA ALA A 181 1.41 -10.39 -10.57
C ALA A 181 1.09 -11.72 -11.23
N GLY A 182 -0.18 -11.96 -11.52
CA GLY A 182 -0.62 -13.16 -12.21
C GLY A 182 -2.12 -13.38 -12.24
N ARG A 183 -2.50 -14.42 -12.95
CA ARG A 183 -3.88 -14.93 -13.04
C ARG A 183 -3.92 -16.44 -12.90
N GLY A 184 -5.04 -16.96 -12.43
CA GLY A 184 -5.29 -18.41 -12.36
C GLY A 184 -4.59 -19.13 -11.21
N GLY A 185 -3.99 -18.41 -10.27
CA GLY A 185 -3.43 -18.99 -9.04
C GLY A 185 -4.53 -19.49 -8.11
N ASN A 186 -4.28 -20.65 -7.50
CA ASN A 186 -5.15 -21.23 -6.47
C ASN A 186 -4.29 -22.05 -5.49
N PRO A 187 -3.89 -21.44 -4.36
CA PRO A 187 -2.97 -22.07 -3.42
C PRO A 187 -3.54 -23.32 -2.74
N ASP A 188 -4.86 -23.41 -2.58
CA ASP A 188 -5.50 -24.54 -1.92
C ASP A 188 -5.46 -25.83 -2.75
N PHE A 189 -5.50 -25.71 -4.08
CA PHE A 189 -5.54 -26.85 -4.99
C PHE A 189 -4.22 -27.09 -5.74
N ARG A 190 -3.48 -26.03 -6.03
CA ARG A 190 -2.23 -26.08 -6.79
C ARG A 190 -1.24 -25.01 -6.31
N PRO A 191 -0.64 -25.19 -5.13
CA PRO A 191 0.29 -24.21 -4.58
C PRO A 191 1.41 -23.87 -5.56
N GLY A 192 1.56 -22.59 -5.84
CA GLY A 192 2.60 -22.04 -6.71
C GLY A 192 2.41 -22.27 -8.21
N VAL A 193 1.44 -23.09 -8.62
CA VAL A 193 1.22 -23.42 -10.03
C VAL A 193 -0.15 -22.97 -10.51
N PRO A 194 -0.24 -21.80 -11.16
CA PRO A 194 -1.53 -21.32 -11.67
C PRO A 194 -2.05 -22.21 -12.80
N CYS A 195 -3.35 -22.19 -13.02
CA CYS A 195 -3.90 -22.74 -14.24
C CYS A 195 -3.55 -21.82 -15.43
N ALA A 196 -3.43 -22.38 -16.60
CA ALA A 196 -3.26 -21.63 -17.85
C ALA A 196 -2.07 -20.63 -17.82
N VAL A 197 -0.88 -21.12 -17.48
CA VAL A 197 0.38 -20.32 -17.48
C VAL A 197 0.65 -19.69 -18.85
N GLU A 198 0.47 -20.43 -19.93
CA GLU A 198 0.73 -19.96 -21.30
C GLU A 198 -0.24 -18.88 -21.79
N PRO A 199 -1.54 -18.88 -21.49
CA PRO A 199 -2.43 -17.77 -21.81
C PRO A 199 -2.01 -16.43 -21.17
N VAL A 200 -1.50 -16.43 -19.93
CA VAL A 200 -0.93 -15.21 -19.30
C VAL A 200 0.36 -14.80 -19.99
N ALA A 201 1.25 -15.74 -20.32
CA ALA A 201 2.49 -15.45 -21.04
C ALA A 201 2.20 -14.78 -22.40
N LYS A 202 1.25 -15.32 -23.18
CA LYS A 202 0.81 -14.74 -24.46
C LYS A 202 0.19 -13.36 -24.32
N LEU A 203 -0.58 -13.13 -23.24
CA LEU A 203 -1.15 -11.81 -22.94
C LEU A 203 -0.02 -10.80 -22.71
N LEU A 204 0.94 -11.10 -21.85
CA LEU A 204 2.08 -10.24 -21.55
C LEU A 204 2.96 -10.00 -22.79
N GLU A 205 3.22 -11.01 -23.58
CA GLU A 205 3.92 -10.90 -24.87
C GLU A 205 3.18 -9.94 -25.81
N SER A 206 1.85 -10.03 -25.88
CA SER A 206 1.04 -9.18 -26.76
C SER A 206 1.09 -7.70 -26.41
N VAL A 207 1.26 -7.36 -25.13
CA VAL A 207 1.29 -5.97 -24.63
C VAL A 207 2.71 -5.44 -24.46
N GLY A 208 3.69 -6.29 -24.22
CA GLY A 208 5.07 -5.91 -23.88
C GLY A 208 5.71 -4.97 -24.89
N LYS A 209 5.49 -5.23 -26.20
CA LYS A 209 6.01 -4.40 -27.29
C LYS A 209 5.53 -2.93 -27.30
N ASN A 210 4.43 -2.66 -26.63
CA ASN A 210 3.80 -1.36 -26.62
C ASN A 210 4.03 -0.58 -25.31
N VAL A 211 4.50 -1.23 -24.24
CA VAL A 211 4.75 -0.58 -22.95
C VAL A 211 5.94 0.35 -23.06
N LYS A 212 5.70 1.66 -22.90
CA LYS A 212 6.75 2.70 -23.00
C LYS A 212 7.41 3.00 -21.65
N ALA A 213 6.65 2.95 -20.57
CA ALA A 213 7.16 3.16 -19.21
C ALA A 213 8.02 1.97 -18.74
N PRO A 214 9.05 2.18 -17.92
CA PRO A 214 9.76 1.08 -17.27
C PRO A 214 8.84 0.32 -16.31
N VAL A 215 9.06 -0.99 -16.18
CA VAL A 215 8.23 -1.89 -15.39
C VAL A 215 9.08 -2.63 -14.34
N LEU A 216 8.66 -2.62 -13.09
CA LEU A 216 9.21 -3.49 -12.05
C LEU A 216 8.26 -4.67 -11.83
N LEU A 217 8.77 -5.91 -11.96
CA LEU A 217 8.09 -7.12 -11.52
C LEU A 217 8.76 -7.62 -10.24
N HIS A 218 7.99 -7.71 -9.17
CA HIS A 218 8.48 -8.06 -7.85
C HIS A 218 7.71 -9.26 -7.30
N TYR A 219 8.42 -10.32 -6.93
CA TYR A 219 7.87 -11.58 -6.41
C TYR A 219 8.66 -12.05 -5.19
N ALA A 220 8.17 -13.09 -4.50
CA ALA A 220 8.89 -13.82 -3.46
C ALA A 220 8.98 -15.32 -3.82
N GLU A 221 10.04 -15.99 -3.37
CA GLU A 221 10.33 -17.39 -3.71
C GLU A 221 9.21 -18.35 -3.27
N ASN A 222 8.54 -18.07 -2.15
CA ASN A 222 7.47 -18.88 -1.61
C ASN A 222 6.07 -18.37 -1.93
N ASP A 223 5.89 -17.67 -3.05
CA ASP A 223 4.56 -17.29 -3.54
C ASP A 223 3.75 -18.56 -3.87
N LEU A 224 2.65 -18.78 -3.14
CA LEU A 224 1.79 -19.95 -3.32
C LEU A 224 0.78 -19.82 -4.46
N TYR A 225 0.73 -18.68 -5.14
CA TYR A 225 -0.07 -18.47 -6.35
C TYR A 225 0.79 -18.61 -7.61
N PHE A 226 2.00 -18.03 -7.62
CA PHE A 226 2.85 -17.94 -8.80
C PHE A 226 4.31 -18.20 -8.41
N ASN A 227 4.74 -19.45 -8.50
CA ASN A 227 6.12 -19.80 -8.15
C ASN A 227 7.16 -19.05 -9.00
N ALA A 228 8.42 -19.09 -8.55
CA ALA A 228 9.52 -18.40 -9.20
C ALA A 228 9.72 -18.81 -10.68
N GLN A 229 9.46 -20.07 -11.03
CA GLN A 229 9.57 -20.54 -12.42
C GLN A 229 8.51 -19.90 -13.31
N THR A 230 7.26 -19.84 -12.86
CA THR A 230 6.15 -19.24 -13.60
C THR A 230 6.33 -17.74 -13.76
N SER A 231 6.65 -17.02 -12.68
CA SER A 231 6.84 -15.57 -12.72
C SER A 231 8.04 -15.17 -13.59
N ARG A 232 9.12 -15.96 -13.58
CA ARG A 232 10.28 -15.74 -14.45
C ARG A 232 9.94 -15.98 -15.93
N LEU A 233 9.18 -17.02 -16.26
CA LEU A 233 8.70 -17.25 -17.62
C LEU A 233 7.88 -16.05 -18.12
N TRP A 234 6.98 -15.51 -17.32
CA TRP A 234 6.18 -14.35 -17.68
C TRP A 234 7.04 -13.10 -17.91
N TYR A 235 8.01 -12.85 -17.03
CA TYR A 235 8.99 -11.78 -17.21
C TYR A 235 9.79 -11.92 -18.51
N GLU A 236 10.31 -13.12 -18.80
CA GLU A 236 11.11 -13.39 -20.00
C GLU A 236 10.30 -13.18 -21.28
N ARG A 237 9.05 -13.64 -21.33
CA ARG A 237 8.14 -13.41 -22.45
C ARG A 237 7.81 -11.93 -22.65
N PHE A 238 7.57 -11.23 -21.54
CA PHE A 238 7.27 -9.80 -21.55
C PHE A 238 8.46 -8.98 -22.07
N THR A 239 9.67 -9.25 -21.60
CA THR A 239 10.89 -8.56 -22.03
C THR A 239 11.31 -8.94 -23.44
N ALA A 240 11.18 -10.20 -23.84
CA ALA A 240 11.43 -10.65 -25.22
C ALA A 240 10.52 -9.94 -26.22
N ALA A 241 9.31 -9.55 -25.83
CA ALA A 241 8.41 -8.74 -26.65
C ALA A 241 8.83 -7.27 -26.74
N GLY A 242 9.85 -6.80 -26.01
CA GLY A 242 10.40 -5.44 -26.07
C GLY A 242 10.12 -4.56 -24.85
N ALA A 243 9.44 -5.06 -23.82
CA ALA A 243 9.20 -4.28 -22.60
C ALA A 243 10.52 -4.02 -21.84
N ARG A 244 10.71 -2.79 -21.37
CA ARG A 244 11.81 -2.43 -20.48
C ARG A 244 11.42 -2.78 -19.05
N ALA A 245 11.75 -3.98 -18.61
CA ALA A 245 11.34 -4.46 -17.29
C ALA A 245 12.53 -4.96 -16.45
N GLU A 246 12.37 -4.85 -15.14
CA GLU A 246 13.28 -5.43 -14.14
C GLU A 246 12.52 -6.47 -13.32
N TYR A 247 13.19 -7.55 -12.96
CA TYR A 247 12.63 -8.65 -12.18
C TYR A 247 13.36 -8.77 -10.85
N VAL A 248 12.61 -8.73 -9.77
CA VAL A 248 13.11 -8.93 -8.42
C VAL A 248 12.40 -10.13 -7.80
N LEU A 249 13.18 -11.08 -7.33
CA LEU A 249 12.71 -12.23 -6.56
C LEU A 249 13.28 -12.12 -5.15
N GLN A 250 12.40 -11.88 -4.19
CA GLN A 250 12.75 -11.80 -2.79
C GLN A 250 12.88 -13.20 -2.16
N PRO A 251 13.69 -13.34 -1.11
CA PRO A 251 13.65 -14.53 -0.26
C PRO A 251 12.24 -14.82 0.26
N PRO A 252 11.99 -16.03 0.79
CA PRO A 252 10.69 -16.39 1.35
C PRO A 252 10.19 -15.37 2.38
N PHE A 253 8.92 -14.99 2.25
CA PHE A 253 8.23 -14.05 3.13
C PHE A 253 7.03 -14.72 3.78
N GLY A 254 6.96 -14.71 5.10
CA GLY A 254 5.83 -15.26 5.85
C GLY A 254 5.51 -16.73 5.49
N ARG A 255 4.23 -17.06 5.50
CA ARG A 255 3.73 -18.36 5.06
C ARG A 255 3.50 -18.42 3.55
N ASP A 256 3.18 -17.28 2.96
CA ASP A 256 2.87 -17.13 1.55
C ASP A 256 3.43 -15.79 1.05
N GLY A 257 4.45 -15.87 0.21
CA GLY A 257 5.11 -14.70 -0.36
C GLY A 257 4.21 -13.83 -1.26
N HIS A 258 3.04 -14.34 -1.65
CA HIS A 258 2.06 -13.57 -2.43
C HIS A 258 1.63 -12.27 -1.77
N TYR A 259 1.61 -12.26 -0.44
CA TYR A 259 1.16 -11.11 0.36
C TYR A 259 2.28 -10.15 0.77
N ILE A 260 3.51 -10.35 0.28
CA ILE A 260 4.67 -9.50 0.63
C ILE A 260 4.41 -8.00 0.40
N PHE A 261 3.58 -7.64 -0.57
CA PHE A 261 3.25 -6.23 -0.86
C PHE A 261 2.18 -5.68 0.07
N SER A 262 1.12 -6.42 0.33
CA SER A 262 -0.03 -5.96 1.13
C SER A 262 0.19 -6.03 2.63
N GLU A 263 1.09 -6.92 3.10
CA GLU A 263 1.40 -7.01 4.52
C GLU A 263 2.39 -5.92 4.97
N VAL A 264 2.11 -5.34 6.13
CA VAL A 264 2.92 -4.28 6.75
C VAL A 264 4.39 -4.68 6.87
N LEU A 265 4.68 -5.89 7.31
CA LEU A 265 6.05 -6.39 7.46
C LEU A 265 6.76 -6.62 6.12
N GLY A 266 6.02 -6.66 5.03
CA GLY A 266 6.57 -6.81 3.68
C GLY A 266 7.25 -5.54 3.16
N VAL A 267 6.91 -4.36 3.69
CA VAL A 267 7.47 -3.07 3.27
C VAL A 267 9.00 -3.10 3.25
N ARG A 268 9.63 -3.65 4.26
CA ARG A 268 11.10 -3.75 4.36
C ARG A 268 11.77 -4.57 3.24
N TYR A 269 11.00 -5.41 2.55
CA TYR A 269 11.48 -6.25 1.45
C TYR A 269 11.29 -5.58 0.09
N TRP A 270 10.08 -5.06 -0.16
CA TRP A 270 9.78 -4.50 -1.47
C TRP A 270 10.20 -3.03 -1.64
N LEU A 271 10.20 -2.24 -0.56
CA LEU A 271 10.51 -0.81 -0.63
C LEU A 271 11.92 -0.52 -1.17
N PRO A 272 13.00 -1.17 -0.71
CA PRO A 272 14.34 -0.94 -1.27
C PRO A 272 14.42 -1.21 -2.78
N ALA A 273 13.72 -2.22 -3.27
CA ALA A 273 13.67 -2.51 -4.70
C ALA A 273 12.93 -1.42 -5.49
N VAL A 274 11.84 -0.89 -4.94
CA VAL A 274 11.10 0.23 -5.54
C VAL A 274 11.95 1.50 -5.54
N GLU A 275 12.61 1.84 -4.43
CA GLU A 275 13.50 2.99 -4.32
C GLU A 275 14.64 2.92 -5.35
N GLN A 276 15.29 1.77 -5.45
CA GLN A 276 16.35 1.55 -6.44
C GLN A 276 15.85 1.69 -7.87
N PHE A 277 14.69 1.08 -8.18
CA PHE A 277 14.10 1.11 -9.50
C PHE A 277 13.68 2.53 -9.90
N LEU A 278 12.93 3.23 -9.05
CA LEU A 278 12.48 4.60 -9.33
C LEU A 278 13.67 5.57 -9.42
N GLY A 279 14.67 5.43 -8.53
CA GLY A 279 15.90 6.23 -8.57
C GLY A 279 16.69 6.03 -9.85
N LYS A 280 16.85 4.79 -10.36
CA LYS A 280 17.47 4.49 -11.65
C LYS A 280 16.78 5.20 -12.83
N HIS A 281 15.47 5.34 -12.75
CA HIS A 281 14.67 6.04 -13.76
C HIS A 281 14.45 7.53 -13.46
N ARG A 282 15.10 8.07 -12.41
CA ARG A 282 15.03 9.48 -11.99
C ARG A 282 13.60 9.92 -11.66
N ILE A 283 12.79 9.02 -11.11
CA ILE A 283 11.44 9.30 -10.64
C ILE A 283 11.53 9.62 -9.15
N PRO A 284 11.14 10.84 -8.71
CA PRO A 284 11.23 11.23 -7.31
C PRO A 284 10.41 10.30 -6.40
N PHE A 285 11.04 9.81 -5.31
CA PHE A 285 10.42 8.90 -4.37
C PHE A 285 11.01 9.04 -2.95
N GLU A 286 11.58 10.17 -2.63
CA GLU A 286 12.12 10.47 -1.30
C GLU A 286 10.99 10.75 -0.32
N ARG A 287 11.20 10.38 0.95
CA ARG A 287 10.24 10.73 2.01
C ARG A 287 10.11 12.25 2.14
N LEU A 288 8.89 12.72 2.36
CA LEU A 288 8.62 14.14 2.62
C LEU A 288 9.10 14.60 4.00
N ASP A 289 9.29 13.65 4.92
CA ASP A 289 9.73 13.86 6.30
C ASP A 289 11.19 13.42 6.48
N ALA A 290 12.12 14.10 5.83
CA ALA A 290 13.54 13.70 5.77
C ALA A 290 14.28 13.66 7.11
N ALA A 291 13.73 14.23 8.19
CA ALA A 291 14.36 14.25 9.51
C ALA A 291 13.47 13.68 10.60
N GLN A 292 13.86 12.55 11.19
CA GLN A 292 13.17 11.98 12.34
C GLN A 292 14.11 11.69 13.52
N PRO A 293 14.70 12.69 14.16
CA PRO A 293 15.63 12.44 15.25
C PRO A 293 15.00 11.85 16.50
N ILE A 294 13.75 12.17 16.81
CA ILE A 294 13.04 11.66 18.01
C ILE A 294 12.38 10.30 17.81
N HIS A 295 12.10 9.90 16.59
CA HIS A 295 11.44 8.64 16.24
C HIS A 295 12.38 7.68 15.50
N SER A 296 13.69 7.87 15.61
CA SER A 296 14.62 6.89 15.04
C SER A 296 14.46 5.55 15.74
N VAL A 297 14.50 4.49 14.96
CA VAL A 297 14.36 3.11 15.46
C VAL A 297 15.37 2.78 16.56
N GLU A 298 16.56 3.40 16.49
CA GLU A 298 17.66 3.22 17.44
C GLU A 298 17.39 3.83 18.82
N ARG A 299 16.45 4.79 18.91
CA ARG A 299 16.12 5.52 20.13
C ARG A 299 14.84 5.06 20.81
N LEU A 300 14.21 3.99 20.29
CA LEU A 300 13.01 3.44 20.91
C LEU A 300 13.29 2.92 22.32
N PRO A 301 12.56 3.38 23.35
CA PRO A 301 12.72 2.86 24.69
C PRO A 301 12.25 1.40 24.72
N HIS A 302 12.94 0.58 25.52
CA HIS A 302 12.61 -0.83 25.79
C HIS A 302 12.54 -1.75 24.56
N VAL A 303 12.88 -1.29 23.36
CA VAL A 303 12.91 -2.14 22.16
C VAL A 303 14.20 -2.94 22.10
N ARG A 304 14.10 -4.24 22.42
CA ARG A 304 15.25 -5.15 22.49
C ARG A 304 15.37 -6.10 21.30
N THR A 305 14.35 -6.19 20.46
CA THR A 305 14.29 -7.16 19.37
C THR A 305 14.21 -6.49 18.00
N ASP A 306 14.75 -7.14 16.98
CA ASP A 306 14.62 -6.68 15.59
C ASP A 306 13.17 -6.74 15.11
N ALA A 307 12.38 -7.69 15.63
CA ALA A 307 10.95 -7.76 15.34
C ALA A 307 10.23 -6.46 15.73
N CYS A 308 10.49 -5.94 16.95
CA CYS A 308 9.88 -4.69 17.40
C CYS A 308 10.40 -3.47 16.64
N ARG A 309 11.68 -3.43 16.27
CA ARG A 309 12.20 -2.38 15.38
C ARG A 309 11.51 -2.38 14.02
N ASN A 310 11.27 -3.55 13.46
CA ASN A 310 10.55 -3.69 12.20
C ASN A 310 9.08 -3.28 12.29
N LEU A 311 8.39 -3.63 13.38
CA LEU A 311 7.03 -3.18 13.65
C LEU A 311 6.96 -1.65 13.79
N TYR A 312 7.96 -1.03 14.39
CA TYR A 312 8.00 0.43 14.49
C TYR A 312 8.23 1.10 13.13
N ARG A 313 9.08 0.53 12.26
CA ARG A 313 9.21 1.01 10.88
C ARG A 313 7.87 0.91 10.14
N ALA A 314 7.17 -0.20 10.33
CA ALA A 314 5.84 -0.37 9.78
C ALA A 314 4.83 0.65 10.32
N PHE A 315 4.88 0.96 11.62
CA PHE A 315 4.09 2.04 12.21
C PHE A 315 4.38 3.39 11.53
N LEU A 316 5.65 3.72 11.30
CA LEU A 316 6.02 4.98 10.64
C LEU A 316 5.51 5.06 9.19
N GLU A 317 5.37 3.93 8.50
CA GLU A 317 4.88 3.88 7.11
C GLU A 317 3.36 3.74 6.99
N SER A 318 2.66 3.46 8.09
CA SER A 318 1.20 3.26 8.06
C SER A 318 0.41 4.56 8.06
N PRO A 319 -0.82 4.54 7.47
CA PRO A 319 -1.75 5.66 7.62
C PRO A 319 -2.28 5.77 9.05
N GLY A 320 -2.79 6.94 9.40
CA GLY A 320 -3.62 7.11 10.61
C GLY A 320 -5.06 6.59 10.39
N PRO A 321 -5.79 6.26 11.46
CA PRO A 321 -5.28 6.15 12.84
C PRO A 321 -4.26 5.01 12.98
N ARG A 322 -3.16 5.27 13.67
CA ARG A 322 -2.11 4.26 13.90
C ARG A 322 -1.58 4.36 15.32
N ALA A 323 -1.13 3.24 15.86
CA ALA A 323 -0.58 3.17 17.21
C ALA A 323 0.57 2.18 17.32
N TYR A 324 1.51 2.47 18.22
CA TYR A 324 2.60 1.58 18.58
C TYR A 324 2.67 1.48 20.11
N ALA A 325 2.72 0.24 20.62
CA ALA A 325 2.77 -0.06 22.05
C ALA A 325 4.02 -0.85 22.40
N VAL A 326 4.54 -0.64 23.61
CA VAL A 326 5.72 -1.35 24.13
C VAL A 326 5.47 -1.80 25.56
N SER A 327 6.21 -2.84 26.00
CA SER A 327 6.27 -3.27 27.40
C SER A 327 7.68 -3.14 27.96
N GLY A 328 7.81 -3.11 29.28
CA GLY A 328 9.10 -3.03 29.96
C GLY A 328 10.02 -4.22 29.68
N ASP A 329 9.46 -5.41 29.41
CA ASP A 329 10.20 -6.62 29.02
C ASP A 329 10.55 -6.70 27.53
N GLY A 330 10.30 -5.61 26.77
CA GLY A 330 10.75 -5.46 25.38
C GLY A 330 9.84 -6.12 24.34
N ARG A 331 8.56 -6.33 24.67
CA ARG A 331 7.54 -6.70 23.70
C ARG A 331 6.90 -5.46 23.08
N CYS A 332 6.26 -5.64 21.95
CA CYS A 332 5.65 -4.55 21.22
C CYS A 332 4.41 -5.01 20.48
N GLY A 333 3.58 -4.05 20.11
CA GLY A 333 2.43 -4.24 19.26
C GLY A 333 2.23 -3.01 18.39
N PHE A 334 1.60 -3.19 17.25
CA PHE A 334 1.36 -2.15 16.27
C PHE A 334 -0.01 -2.36 15.62
N ALA A 335 -0.65 -1.26 15.27
CA ALA A 335 -1.81 -1.24 14.39
C ALA A 335 -1.80 0.04 13.55
N GLY A 336 -2.30 -0.03 12.31
CA GLY A 336 -2.42 1.11 11.42
C GLY A 336 -3.62 0.99 10.50
N GLY A 337 -4.24 2.14 10.17
CA GLY A 337 -5.42 2.21 9.34
C GLY A 337 -6.72 1.71 10.00
N LEU A 338 -6.74 1.56 11.32
CA LEU A 338 -7.89 1.06 12.07
C LEU A 338 -8.42 2.12 13.04
N PRO A 339 -9.75 2.32 13.14
CA PRO A 339 -10.34 3.29 14.08
C PRO A 339 -9.94 3.05 15.53
N ASP A 340 -9.71 1.78 15.92
CA ASP A 340 -9.31 1.35 17.25
C ASP A 340 -7.82 0.97 17.35
N ALA A 341 -6.97 1.56 16.51
CA ALA A 341 -5.54 1.24 16.41
C ALA A 341 -4.84 1.18 17.78
N ALA A 342 -5.16 2.11 18.70
CA ALA A 342 -4.58 2.12 20.04
C ALA A 342 -4.89 0.84 20.83
N ALA A 343 -6.15 0.41 20.84
CA ALA A 343 -6.57 -0.80 21.53
C ALA A 343 -5.94 -2.06 20.90
N VAL A 344 -5.89 -2.11 19.57
CA VAL A 344 -5.28 -3.21 18.84
C VAL A 344 -3.78 -3.29 19.12
N ALA A 345 -3.04 -2.20 19.04
CA ALA A 345 -1.60 -2.19 19.30
C ALA A 345 -1.26 -2.67 20.73
N VAL A 346 -2.03 -2.22 21.73
CA VAL A 346 -1.86 -2.68 23.13
C VAL A 346 -2.20 -4.16 23.26
N ARG A 347 -3.25 -4.65 22.62
CA ARG A 347 -3.63 -6.07 22.64
C ARG A 347 -2.55 -6.94 22.01
N GLU A 348 -2.02 -6.57 20.86
CA GLU A 348 -0.95 -7.29 20.18
C GLU A 348 0.34 -7.33 21.02
N CYS A 349 0.69 -6.22 21.66
CA CYS A 349 1.81 -6.17 22.59
C CYS A 349 1.64 -7.18 23.74
N ARG A 350 0.43 -7.25 24.35
CA ARG A 350 0.12 -8.11 25.48
C ARG A 350 0.17 -9.61 25.18
N THR A 351 0.04 -10.01 23.92
CA THR A 351 -0.01 -11.44 23.54
C THR A 351 1.19 -12.23 24.07
N ASN A 352 2.38 -11.60 24.16
CA ASN A 352 3.60 -12.27 24.62
C ASN A 352 4.35 -11.49 25.70
N ALA A 353 3.78 -10.42 26.23
CA ALA A 353 4.41 -9.61 27.27
C ALA A 353 4.20 -10.17 28.66
N LYS A 354 5.23 -10.12 29.50
CA LYS A 354 5.18 -10.46 30.92
C LYS A 354 4.93 -9.23 31.79
N GLU A 355 5.19 -8.05 31.24
CA GLU A 355 4.98 -6.75 31.87
C GLU A 355 3.87 -5.97 31.14
N PRO A 356 3.24 -4.98 31.80
CA PRO A 356 2.19 -4.18 31.19
C PRO A 356 2.66 -3.50 29.90
N CYS A 357 1.80 -3.51 28.90
CA CYS A 357 2.00 -2.76 27.64
C CYS A 357 1.39 -1.37 27.75
N SER A 358 2.14 -0.39 27.30
CA SER A 358 1.74 1.01 27.23
C SER A 358 1.91 1.54 25.81
N LEU A 359 1.07 2.51 25.42
CA LEU A 359 1.26 3.20 24.15
C LEU A 359 2.57 3.99 24.18
N TYR A 360 3.35 3.83 23.12
CA TYR A 360 4.54 4.64 22.85
C TYR A 360 4.21 5.81 21.93
N ALA A 361 3.54 5.53 20.81
CA ALA A 361 3.16 6.53 19.84
C ALA A 361 1.73 6.30 19.34
N LEU A 362 1.04 7.41 19.04
CA LEU A 362 -0.31 7.46 18.52
C LEU A 362 -0.35 8.49 17.40
N ASP A 363 -0.71 8.07 16.19
CA ASP A 363 -0.67 8.88 14.97
C ASP A 363 0.70 9.56 14.76
N ALA A 364 0.77 10.87 14.96
CA ALA A 364 1.96 11.68 14.82
C ALA A 364 2.65 11.96 16.17
N ASP A 365 2.04 11.59 17.28
CA ASP A 365 2.48 12.00 18.61
C ASP A 365 3.16 10.86 19.37
N VAL A 366 4.31 11.15 20.00
CA VAL A 366 4.88 10.29 21.04
C VAL A 366 4.12 10.55 22.34
N VAL A 367 3.37 9.54 22.80
CA VAL A 367 2.56 9.60 24.02
C VAL A 367 3.27 8.98 25.22
N TRP A 368 4.50 8.52 25.03
CA TRP A 368 5.35 7.94 26.07
C TRP A 368 5.87 9.04 27.00
N ALA A 369 5.61 8.89 28.30
CA ALA A 369 6.11 9.84 29.28
C ALA A 369 7.63 9.67 29.53
N PRO A 370 8.37 10.77 29.85
CA PRO A 370 9.82 10.73 30.09
C PRO A 370 10.26 9.85 31.27
N ASP A 371 9.34 9.53 32.18
CA ASP A 371 9.57 8.61 33.31
C ASP A 371 9.52 7.13 32.90
N GLY A 372 9.38 6.86 31.62
CA GLY A 372 9.29 5.50 31.07
C GLY A 372 7.94 4.82 31.32
N LYS A 373 6.98 5.54 31.90
CA LYS A 373 5.61 5.06 32.09
C LYS A 373 4.76 5.64 30.97
N GLY A 374 4.51 4.87 29.93
CA GLY A 374 3.57 5.25 28.89
C GLY A 374 2.18 5.50 29.46
N THR A 375 1.37 6.32 28.80
CA THR A 375 -0.04 6.47 29.16
C THR A 375 -0.71 5.11 29.13
N ALA A 376 -1.17 4.65 30.30
CA ALA A 376 -2.03 3.48 30.36
C ALA A 376 -3.28 3.78 29.55
N TYR A 377 -3.50 3.05 28.47
CA TYR A 377 -4.74 3.14 27.70
C TYR A 377 -5.86 2.63 28.59
N ALA A 378 -6.63 3.56 29.17
CA ALA A 378 -7.89 3.26 29.82
C ALA A 378 -8.90 2.97 28.69
N GLY A 379 -8.93 1.72 28.24
CA GLY A 379 -9.91 1.26 27.26
C GLY A 379 -11.29 1.60 27.75
N GLY A 380 -12.02 2.42 26.98
CA GLY A 380 -13.45 2.64 27.18
C GLY A 380 -14.16 1.29 27.19
N LYS A 381 -15.10 1.14 28.14
CA LYS A 381 -16.00 0.00 28.28
C LYS A 381 -16.92 -0.11 27.09
#